data_35aaa049d84d80dd6a3bf95bd5f63d01
#
_entry.id   35aaa049d84d80dd6a3bf95bd5f63d01
#
_cell.length_a   1.000
_cell.length_b   1.000
_cell.length_c   1.000
_cell.angle_alpha   90.00
_cell.angle_beta   90.00
_cell.angle_gamma   90.00
#
_symmetry.space_group_name_H-M   'P 1'
#
loop_
_entity.id
_entity.type
_entity.pdbx_description
1 polymer ?
#
loop_
_entity_poly.entity_id
_entity_poly.type
_entity_poly.pdbx_seq_one_letter_code
_entity_poly.pdbx_strand_id
1 'polypeptide(L)'
;NNNADHPVIDLQQDKHKKGLMDSFFKNELIFAISILTILSYNVFNLIDFTFLSHVKHKYEDLTSLAAFLAAFFAVGRIIALVFKLLITSRVIERWGIVICLFITPAILFVFSLVFFAMDQQSEYILYVFGMMVLLTEVLRTAMQEPIFFILFQPLKEKIRLHGHLITKGYMLPPSLITVGLSLIILNRLGVDVNILLTIKIVLINLVAWVVAIIYVKRAYLRTLHRSISKGIFNSDEVYLNDQKSIDILLNKISNGKKSEIIYALKLLGKANHPDIVSLLYQQLYKEDKEVKMY
;
A
#
# COMPACT_ATOMS: atom_id res chain seq x y z
N ASN A 1 37.49 -7.12 -31.44
CA ASN A 1 37.28 -8.22 -30.48
C ASN A 1 36.58 -7.71 -29.22
N ASN A 2 35.28 -7.53 -29.26
CA ASN A 2 34.44 -7.23 -28.08
C ASN A 2 33.00 -7.65 -28.36
N ASN A 3 32.74 -8.94 -28.52
CA ASN A 3 31.38 -9.48 -28.76
C ASN A 3 31.13 -10.81 -28.01
N ALA A 4 31.74 -11.02 -26.82
CA ALA A 4 31.60 -12.28 -26.11
C ALA A 4 30.78 -12.19 -24.80
N ASP A 5 30.36 -10.97 -24.32
CA ASP A 5 29.76 -10.81 -22.99
C ASP A 5 28.22 -10.69 -23.01
N HIS A 6 27.55 -10.66 -24.14
CA HIS A 6 26.10 -10.47 -24.24
C HIS A 6 25.21 -11.69 -23.87
N PRO A 7 25.58 -12.97 -24.13
CA PRO A 7 24.66 -14.09 -23.92
C PRO A 7 24.43 -14.43 -22.41
N VAL A 8 25.40 -14.16 -21.56
CA VAL A 8 25.29 -14.50 -20.11
C VAL A 8 24.37 -13.51 -19.38
N ILE A 9 24.40 -12.23 -19.76
CA ILE A 9 23.55 -11.19 -19.19
C ILE A 9 22.08 -11.43 -19.57
N ASP A 10 21.82 -11.84 -20.80
CA ASP A 10 20.46 -12.12 -21.31
C ASP A 10 19.83 -13.33 -20.62
N LEU A 11 20.58 -14.40 -20.38
CA LEU A 11 20.11 -15.60 -19.69
C LEU A 11 19.82 -15.34 -18.19
N GLN A 12 20.55 -14.43 -17.55
CA GLN A 12 20.26 -14.03 -16.17
C GLN A 12 19.03 -13.12 -16.07
N GLN A 13 18.85 -12.22 -17.01
CA GLN A 13 17.65 -11.37 -17.09
C GLN A 13 16.39 -12.18 -17.35
N ASP A 14 16.42 -13.16 -18.23
CA ASP A 14 15.28 -14.03 -18.53
C ASP A 14 14.90 -14.93 -17.35
N LYS A 15 15.88 -15.47 -16.62
CA LYS A 15 15.62 -16.23 -15.38
C LYS A 15 15.02 -15.33 -14.29
N HIS A 16 15.44 -14.08 -14.22
CA HIS A 16 14.92 -13.13 -13.22
C HIS A 16 13.49 -12.71 -13.57
N LYS A 17 13.19 -12.39 -14.82
CA LYS A 17 11.84 -12.07 -15.31
C LYS A 17 10.87 -13.25 -15.10
N LYS A 18 11.29 -14.46 -15.42
CA LYS A 18 10.50 -15.68 -15.22
C LYS A 18 10.19 -15.92 -13.74
N GLY A 19 11.15 -15.66 -12.84
CA GLY A 19 10.97 -15.75 -11.39
C GLY A 19 10.01 -14.68 -10.84
N LEU A 20 10.01 -13.46 -11.40
CA LEU A 20 9.10 -12.38 -11.05
C LEU A 20 7.66 -12.71 -11.47
N MET A 21 7.44 -13.14 -12.72
CA MET A 21 6.12 -13.53 -13.21
C MET A 21 5.56 -14.74 -12.45
N ASP A 22 6.37 -15.73 -12.17
CA ASP A 22 5.97 -16.86 -11.32
C ASP A 22 5.57 -16.43 -9.92
N SER A 23 6.28 -15.47 -9.33
CA SER A 23 5.93 -14.90 -8.02
C SER A 23 4.62 -14.13 -8.04
N PHE A 24 4.35 -13.40 -9.14
CA PHE A 24 3.11 -12.65 -9.33
C PHE A 24 1.88 -13.57 -9.41
N PHE A 25 1.91 -14.57 -10.29
CA PHE A 25 0.74 -15.43 -10.51
C PHE A 25 0.55 -16.51 -9.43
N LYS A 26 1.63 -16.99 -8.81
CA LYS A 26 1.56 -18.04 -7.79
C LYS A 26 1.29 -17.53 -6.37
N ASN A 27 1.47 -16.22 -6.11
CA ASN A 27 1.33 -15.66 -4.79
C ASN A 27 0.11 -14.73 -4.69
N GLU A 28 -0.96 -15.24 -4.08
CA GLU A 28 -2.22 -14.51 -3.90
C GLU A 28 -2.02 -13.13 -3.25
N LEU A 29 -1.11 -13.00 -2.28
CA LEU A 29 -0.87 -11.73 -1.60
C LEU A 29 -0.20 -10.72 -2.53
N ILE A 30 0.81 -11.11 -3.31
CA ILE A 30 1.47 -10.22 -4.28
C ILE A 30 0.46 -9.74 -5.32
N PHE A 31 -0.35 -10.65 -5.84
CA PHE A 31 -1.40 -10.33 -6.81
C PHE A 31 -2.43 -9.35 -6.24
N ALA A 32 -2.92 -9.59 -5.02
CA ALA A 32 -3.87 -8.72 -4.34
C ALA A 32 -3.32 -7.31 -4.12
N ILE A 33 -2.07 -7.18 -3.62
CA ILE A 33 -1.41 -5.89 -3.41
C ILE A 33 -1.15 -5.19 -4.75
N SER A 34 -0.84 -5.93 -5.81
CA SER A 34 -0.65 -5.35 -7.15
C SER A 34 -1.92 -4.71 -7.70
N ILE A 35 -3.07 -5.38 -7.56
CA ILE A 35 -4.38 -4.81 -7.93
C ILE A 35 -4.65 -3.55 -7.11
N LEU A 36 -4.45 -3.62 -5.80
CA LEU A 36 -4.63 -2.47 -4.91
C LEU A 36 -3.72 -1.31 -5.33
N THR A 37 -2.48 -1.58 -5.71
CA THR A 37 -1.52 -0.59 -6.20
C THR A 37 -2.03 0.08 -7.48
N ILE A 38 -2.47 -0.68 -8.48
CA ILE A 38 -3.01 -0.11 -9.73
C ILE A 38 -4.20 0.80 -9.44
N LEU A 39 -5.17 0.34 -8.63
CA LEU A 39 -6.37 1.13 -8.32
C LEU A 39 -6.02 2.42 -7.58
N SER A 40 -5.12 2.36 -6.61
CA SER A 40 -4.69 3.55 -5.88
C SER A 40 -3.95 4.55 -6.76
N TYR A 41 -3.02 4.07 -7.58
CA TYR A 41 -2.30 4.94 -8.54
C TYR A 41 -3.21 5.50 -9.62
N ASN A 42 -4.26 4.77 -10.06
CA ASN A 42 -5.27 5.31 -10.98
C ASN A 42 -5.96 6.54 -10.39
N VAL A 43 -6.37 6.47 -9.13
CA VAL A 43 -7.00 7.61 -8.45
C VAL A 43 -6.03 8.78 -8.36
N PHE A 44 -4.80 8.56 -7.90
CA PHE A 44 -3.82 9.62 -7.74
C PHE A 44 -3.46 10.28 -9.08
N ASN A 45 -3.15 9.47 -10.10
CA ASN A 45 -2.79 9.99 -11.43
C ASN A 45 -3.93 10.78 -12.08
N LEU A 46 -5.20 10.35 -11.88
CA LEU A 46 -6.36 11.05 -12.42
C LEU A 46 -6.56 12.40 -11.73
N ILE A 47 -6.40 12.46 -10.41
CA ILE A 47 -6.48 13.69 -9.61
C ILE A 47 -5.36 14.65 -10.02
N ASP A 48 -4.11 14.15 -10.07
CA ASP A 48 -2.94 14.95 -10.45
C ASP A 48 -3.07 15.49 -11.86
N PHE A 49 -3.47 14.68 -12.84
CA PHE A 49 -3.68 15.11 -14.23
C PHE A 49 -4.74 16.20 -14.33
N THR A 50 -5.89 16.02 -13.67
CA THR A 50 -6.98 17.00 -13.72
C THR A 50 -6.55 18.33 -13.09
N PHE A 51 -5.82 18.30 -11.97
CA PHE A 51 -5.28 19.48 -11.33
C PHE A 51 -4.32 20.24 -12.25
N LEU A 52 -3.32 19.51 -12.78
CA LEU A 52 -2.33 20.11 -13.69
C LEU A 52 -2.97 20.73 -14.93
N SER A 53 -3.98 20.08 -15.51
CA SER A 53 -4.73 20.59 -16.65
C SER A 53 -5.43 21.92 -16.32
N HIS A 54 -6.13 22.00 -15.17
CA HIS A 54 -6.84 23.21 -14.76
C HIS A 54 -5.90 24.35 -14.34
N VAL A 55 -4.80 24.04 -13.65
CA VAL A 55 -3.79 25.03 -13.28
C VAL A 55 -3.11 25.61 -14.52
N LYS A 56 -2.82 24.75 -15.54
CA LYS A 56 -2.27 25.20 -16.82
C LYS A 56 -3.17 26.22 -17.51
N HIS A 57 -4.48 26.08 -17.44
CA HIS A 57 -5.41 27.07 -18.02
C HIS A 57 -5.49 28.38 -17.24
N LYS A 58 -5.13 28.36 -15.94
CA LYS A 58 -5.14 29.56 -15.09
C LYS A 58 -3.88 30.42 -15.26
N TYR A 59 -2.75 29.79 -15.57
CA TYR A 59 -1.46 30.49 -15.74
C TYR A 59 -1.08 30.53 -17.21
N GLU A 60 -1.07 31.73 -17.80
CA GLU A 60 -0.69 31.91 -19.21
C GLU A 60 0.84 31.87 -19.41
N ASP A 61 1.60 32.34 -18.42
CA ASP A 61 3.06 32.33 -18.44
C ASP A 61 3.64 31.02 -17.86
N LEU A 62 4.51 30.38 -18.65
CA LEU A 62 5.15 29.11 -18.28
C LEU A 62 6.06 29.25 -17.06
N THR A 63 6.70 30.41 -16.86
CA THR A 63 7.60 30.66 -15.73
C THR A 63 6.81 30.74 -14.43
N SER A 64 5.69 31.48 -14.44
CA SER A 64 4.77 31.58 -13.29
C SER A 64 4.12 30.23 -12.97
N LEU A 65 3.72 29.48 -13.98
CA LEU A 65 3.19 28.10 -13.81
C LEU A 65 4.22 27.21 -13.15
N ALA A 66 5.46 27.18 -13.65
CA ALA A 66 6.53 26.36 -13.12
C ALA A 66 6.86 26.71 -11.66
N ALA A 67 6.95 28.01 -11.35
CA ALA A 67 7.20 28.52 -9.99
C ALA A 67 6.06 28.10 -9.03
N PHE A 68 4.80 28.25 -9.44
CA PHE A 68 3.65 27.83 -8.65
C PHE A 68 3.68 26.32 -8.37
N LEU A 69 3.87 25.47 -9.41
CA LEU A 69 3.90 24.03 -9.26
C LEU A 69 5.06 23.55 -8.39
N ALA A 70 6.25 24.17 -8.56
CA ALA A 70 7.42 23.85 -7.74
C ALA A 70 7.15 24.15 -6.27
N ALA A 71 6.63 25.33 -5.93
CA ALA A 71 6.28 25.72 -4.57
C ALA A 71 5.17 24.81 -4.00
N PHE A 72 4.11 24.55 -4.78
CA PHE A 72 2.98 23.73 -4.37
C PHE A 72 3.40 22.31 -3.99
N PHE A 73 4.15 21.63 -4.87
CA PHE A 73 4.62 20.27 -4.58
C PHE A 73 5.71 20.24 -3.50
N ALA A 74 6.56 21.27 -3.40
CA ALA A 74 7.54 21.37 -2.31
C ALA A 74 6.86 21.42 -0.94
N VAL A 75 5.81 22.23 -0.79
CA VAL A 75 5.00 22.29 0.44
C VAL A 75 4.37 20.92 0.73
N GLY A 76 3.78 20.27 -0.27
CA GLY A 76 3.22 18.92 -0.13
C GLY A 76 4.25 17.91 0.35
N ARG A 77 5.47 17.94 -0.19
CA ARG A 77 6.57 17.04 0.23
C ARG A 77 7.05 17.29 1.65
N ILE A 78 7.14 18.56 2.06
CA ILE A 78 7.51 18.89 3.44
C ILE A 78 6.44 18.38 4.43
N ILE A 79 5.16 18.64 4.13
CA ILE A 79 4.05 18.15 4.96
C ILE A 79 4.07 16.62 5.02
N ALA A 80 4.24 15.93 3.89
CA ALA A 80 4.34 14.48 3.83
C ALA A 80 5.50 13.93 4.68
N LEU A 81 6.66 14.58 4.65
CA LEU A 81 7.82 14.20 5.46
C LEU A 81 7.52 14.32 6.95
N VAL A 82 6.95 15.44 7.40
CA VAL A 82 6.56 15.66 8.80
C VAL A 82 5.54 14.60 9.25
N PHE A 83 4.51 14.35 8.44
CA PHE A 83 3.51 13.32 8.73
C PHE A 83 4.15 11.91 8.83
N LYS A 84 5.04 11.57 7.89
CA LYS A 84 5.74 10.29 7.88
C LYS A 84 6.58 10.06 9.13
N LEU A 85 7.29 11.09 9.58
CA LEU A 85 8.17 11.00 10.75
C LEU A 85 7.40 10.96 12.08
N LEU A 86 6.31 11.74 12.21
CA LEU A 86 5.66 11.94 13.50
C LEU A 86 4.41 11.08 13.71
N ILE A 87 3.67 10.78 12.64
CA ILE A 87 2.32 10.25 12.72
C ILE A 87 2.23 8.81 12.25
N THR A 88 2.93 8.46 11.16
CA THR A 88 2.74 7.18 10.46
C THR A 88 2.96 5.98 11.38
N SER A 89 4.06 5.92 12.12
CA SER A 89 4.35 4.80 13.03
C SER A 89 3.29 4.68 14.13
N ARG A 90 2.93 5.80 14.77
CA ARG A 90 1.92 5.83 15.84
C ARG A 90 0.54 5.37 15.37
N VAL A 91 0.15 5.76 14.15
CA VAL A 91 -1.15 5.37 13.57
C VAL A 91 -1.15 3.87 13.24
N ILE A 92 -0.08 3.36 12.65
CA ILE A 92 0.05 1.92 12.32
C ILE A 92 0.08 1.09 13.61
N GLU A 93 0.82 1.52 14.62
CA GLU A 93 0.89 0.85 15.92
C GLU A 93 -0.46 0.82 16.65
N ARG A 94 -1.20 1.91 16.63
CA ARG A 94 -2.46 2.02 17.39
C ARG A 94 -3.63 1.35 16.69
N TRP A 95 -3.73 1.46 15.35
CA TRP A 95 -4.92 1.03 14.60
C TRP A 95 -4.69 -0.23 13.77
N GLY A 96 -3.44 -0.64 13.63
CA GLY A 96 -3.06 -1.81 12.83
C GLY A 96 -3.09 -1.57 11.33
N ILE A 97 -2.41 -2.45 10.58
CA ILE A 97 -2.15 -2.31 9.15
C ILE A 97 -3.44 -2.25 8.32
N VAL A 98 -4.43 -3.08 8.67
CA VAL A 98 -5.66 -3.23 7.90
C VAL A 98 -6.53 -1.97 7.97
N ILE A 99 -6.67 -1.37 9.16
CA ILE A 99 -7.45 -0.13 9.33
C ILE A 99 -6.75 1.01 8.60
N CYS A 100 -5.42 1.07 8.68
CA CYS A 100 -4.62 2.07 7.99
C CYS A 100 -4.79 2.06 6.47
N LEU A 101 -5.06 0.89 5.85
CA LEU A 101 -5.38 0.80 4.42
C LEU A 101 -6.68 1.54 4.04
N PHE A 102 -7.65 1.62 4.96
CA PHE A 102 -8.92 2.31 4.70
C PHE A 102 -8.83 3.83 4.88
N ILE A 103 -7.82 4.35 5.58
CA ILE A 103 -7.70 5.79 5.86
C ILE A 103 -7.68 6.61 4.57
N THR A 104 -6.82 6.24 3.63
CA THR A 104 -6.67 6.98 2.37
C THR A 104 -7.97 7.04 1.56
N PRO A 105 -8.62 5.91 1.21
CA PRO A 105 -9.88 5.98 0.46
C PRO A 105 -11.02 6.62 1.25
N ALA A 106 -11.06 6.49 2.58
CA ALA A 106 -12.09 7.14 3.40
C ALA A 106 -11.97 8.67 3.37
N ILE A 107 -10.76 9.20 3.52
CA ILE A 107 -10.50 10.64 3.44
C ILE A 107 -10.85 11.16 2.04
N LEU A 108 -10.41 10.47 0.98
CA LEU A 108 -10.72 10.87 -0.40
C LEU A 108 -12.22 10.82 -0.69
N PHE A 109 -12.94 9.86 -0.11
CA PHE A 109 -14.39 9.77 -0.23
C PHE A 109 -15.06 10.99 0.40
N VAL A 110 -14.68 11.37 1.63
CA VAL A 110 -15.22 12.56 2.30
C VAL A 110 -14.95 13.82 1.47
N PHE A 111 -13.73 14.02 0.98
CA PHE A 111 -13.40 15.15 0.11
C PHE A 111 -14.21 15.15 -1.19
N SER A 112 -14.41 13.99 -1.80
CA SER A 112 -15.24 13.84 -3.01
C SER A 112 -16.70 14.25 -2.75
N LEU A 113 -17.26 13.95 -1.56
CA LEU A 113 -18.61 14.38 -1.18
C LEU A 113 -18.69 15.91 -1.01
N VAL A 114 -17.66 16.54 -0.45
CA VAL A 114 -17.59 18.01 -0.33
C VAL A 114 -17.73 18.69 -1.70
N PHE A 115 -17.10 18.14 -2.76
CA PHE A 115 -17.21 18.66 -4.12
C PHE A 115 -18.64 18.62 -4.67
N PHE A 116 -19.46 17.63 -4.28
CA PHE A 116 -20.85 17.61 -4.70
C PHE A 116 -21.72 18.66 -3.99
N ALA A 117 -21.31 19.08 -2.80
CA ALA A 117 -22.01 20.12 -2.04
C ALA A 117 -21.60 21.54 -2.45
N MET A 118 -20.49 21.69 -3.20
CA MET A 118 -20.00 23.00 -3.66
C MET A 118 -20.66 23.42 -4.97
N ASP A 119 -20.85 24.73 -5.09
CA ASP A 119 -21.23 25.34 -6.38
C ASP A 119 -20.10 25.19 -7.39
N GLN A 120 -20.41 24.54 -8.54
CA GLN A 120 -19.44 24.25 -9.59
C GLN A 120 -18.87 25.50 -10.30
N GLN A 121 -19.54 26.66 -10.16
CA GLN A 121 -19.11 27.93 -10.73
C GLN A 121 -18.23 28.75 -9.76
N SER A 122 -18.02 28.23 -8.54
CA SER A 122 -17.22 28.93 -7.53
C SER A 122 -15.75 28.97 -7.92
N GLU A 123 -15.14 30.17 -7.82
CA GLU A 123 -13.70 30.37 -8.01
C GLU A 123 -12.84 29.55 -7.02
N TYR A 124 -13.43 29.15 -5.90
CA TYR A 124 -12.76 28.38 -4.86
C TYR A 124 -12.60 26.90 -5.20
N ILE A 125 -13.31 26.37 -6.23
CA ILE A 125 -13.31 24.95 -6.55
C ILE A 125 -11.89 24.43 -6.87
N LEU A 126 -11.09 25.21 -7.58
CA LEU A 126 -9.71 24.86 -7.92
C LEU A 126 -8.81 24.80 -6.68
N TYR A 127 -9.02 25.70 -5.71
CA TYR A 127 -8.23 25.70 -4.47
C TYR A 127 -8.56 24.51 -3.58
N VAL A 128 -9.85 24.17 -3.46
CA VAL A 128 -10.28 22.97 -2.71
C VAL A 128 -9.79 21.71 -3.39
N PHE A 129 -9.79 21.66 -4.73
CA PHE A 129 -9.21 20.55 -5.49
C PHE A 129 -7.69 20.47 -5.31
N GLY A 130 -6.98 21.60 -5.30
CA GLY A 130 -5.56 21.65 -4.96
C GLY A 130 -5.28 21.11 -3.55
N MET A 131 -6.13 21.44 -2.56
CA MET A 131 -6.03 20.85 -1.22
C MET A 131 -6.17 19.31 -1.25
N MET A 132 -7.09 18.80 -2.06
CA MET A 132 -7.24 17.35 -2.28
C MET A 132 -5.97 16.74 -2.89
N VAL A 133 -5.32 17.42 -3.84
CA VAL A 133 -4.04 16.98 -4.43
C VAL A 133 -2.93 16.91 -3.38
N LEU A 134 -2.75 17.97 -2.57
CA LEU A 134 -1.78 17.96 -1.48
C LEU A 134 -2.03 16.81 -0.50
N LEU A 135 -3.30 16.60 -0.16
CA LEU A 135 -3.69 15.54 0.75
C LEU A 135 -3.41 14.14 0.16
N THR A 136 -3.67 13.94 -1.14
CA THR A 136 -3.32 12.67 -1.81
C THR A 136 -1.82 12.42 -1.78
N GLU A 137 -0.99 13.44 -2.01
CA GLU A 137 0.47 13.32 -1.95
C GLU A 137 0.95 12.95 -0.54
N VAL A 138 0.39 13.61 0.49
CA VAL A 138 0.70 13.30 1.90
C VAL A 138 0.30 11.87 2.25
N LEU A 139 -0.94 11.46 1.93
CA LEU A 139 -1.45 10.14 2.25
C LEU A 139 -0.70 9.03 1.51
N ARG A 140 -0.36 9.26 0.24
CA ARG A 140 0.44 8.32 -0.57
C ARG A 140 1.80 8.08 0.08
N THR A 141 2.54 9.16 0.37
CA THR A 141 3.93 9.09 0.83
C THR A 141 4.03 8.69 2.31
N ALA A 142 3.15 9.22 3.15
CA ALA A 142 3.22 9.02 4.59
C ALA A 142 2.48 7.76 5.07
N MET A 143 1.42 7.33 4.41
CA MET A 143 0.61 6.20 4.86
C MET A 143 0.73 4.99 3.93
N GLN A 144 0.43 5.16 2.64
CA GLN A 144 0.29 4.03 1.74
C GLN A 144 1.61 3.30 1.46
N GLU A 145 2.69 4.03 1.19
CA GLU A 145 4.00 3.42 0.92
C GLU A 145 4.54 2.60 2.08
N PRO A 146 4.55 3.09 3.34
CA PRO A 146 4.97 2.28 4.49
C PRO A 146 4.09 1.06 4.72
N ILE A 147 2.76 1.19 4.58
CA ILE A 147 1.83 0.07 4.76
C ILE A 147 2.09 -1.02 3.72
N PHE A 148 2.29 -0.65 2.46
CA PHE A 148 2.62 -1.62 1.40
C PHE A 148 3.93 -2.35 1.68
N PHE A 149 4.90 -1.67 2.28
CA PHE A 149 6.14 -2.31 2.71
C PHE A 149 5.90 -3.39 3.78
N ILE A 150 5.06 -3.07 4.77
CA ILE A 150 4.75 -3.97 5.87
C ILE A 150 3.90 -5.18 5.40
N LEU A 151 3.00 -4.99 4.43
CA LEU A 151 2.15 -6.07 3.91
C LEU A 151 2.93 -7.26 3.31
N PHE A 152 4.16 -7.04 2.87
CA PHE A 152 5.01 -8.11 2.34
C PHE A 152 5.83 -8.85 3.41
N GLN A 153 5.83 -8.40 4.66
CA GLN A 153 6.61 -9.03 5.74
C GLN A 153 6.32 -10.52 5.96
N PRO A 154 5.07 -11.04 5.81
CA PRO A 154 4.80 -12.47 5.98
C PRO A 154 5.44 -13.36 4.91
N LEU A 155 6.03 -12.80 3.87
CA LEU A 155 6.65 -13.55 2.78
C LEU A 155 8.12 -13.85 3.06
N LYS A 156 8.63 -14.96 2.49
CA LYS A 156 10.08 -15.25 2.46
C LYS A 156 10.82 -14.10 1.80
N GLU A 157 12.01 -13.78 2.25
CA GLU A 157 12.83 -12.65 1.81
C GLU A 157 12.92 -12.50 0.28
N LYS A 158 13.24 -13.59 -0.44
CA LYS A 158 13.31 -13.60 -1.90
C LYS A 158 11.98 -13.24 -2.56
N ILE A 159 10.86 -13.79 -2.07
CA ILE A 159 9.52 -13.53 -2.60
C ILE A 159 9.07 -12.13 -2.23
N ARG A 160 9.40 -11.65 -1.03
CA ARG A 160 9.16 -10.29 -0.55
C ARG A 160 9.84 -9.26 -1.46
N LEU A 161 11.11 -9.49 -1.81
CA LEU A 161 11.83 -8.64 -2.75
C LEU A 161 11.15 -8.58 -4.12
N HIS A 162 10.73 -9.73 -4.66
CA HIS A 162 9.95 -9.78 -5.90
C HIS A 162 8.63 -8.99 -5.79
N GLY A 163 7.92 -9.12 -4.66
CA GLY A 163 6.70 -8.36 -4.39
C GLY A 163 6.92 -6.85 -4.43
N HIS A 164 7.99 -6.35 -3.80
CA HIS A 164 8.35 -4.93 -3.84
C HIS A 164 8.70 -4.45 -5.25
N LEU A 165 9.48 -5.24 -6.00
CA LEU A 165 9.84 -4.91 -7.39
C LEU A 165 8.59 -4.87 -8.28
N ILE A 166 7.68 -5.82 -8.13
CA ILE A 166 6.45 -5.86 -8.91
C ILE A 166 5.58 -4.64 -8.60
N THR A 167 5.29 -4.37 -7.33
CA THR A 167 4.36 -3.30 -6.95
C THR A 167 4.92 -1.91 -7.19
N LYS A 168 6.19 -1.66 -6.89
CA LYS A 168 6.80 -0.33 -7.08
C LYS A 168 7.32 -0.08 -8.49
N GLY A 169 7.80 -1.13 -9.18
CA GLY A 169 8.40 -1.00 -10.50
C GLY A 169 7.42 -1.27 -11.64
N TYR A 170 6.68 -2.40 -11.56
CA TYR A 170 5.90 -2.87 -12.70
C TYR A 170 4.42 -2.46 -12.67
N MET A 171 3.86 -2.02 -11.54
CA MET A 171 2.43 -1.66 -11.46
C MET A 171 2.14 -0.19 -11.77
N LEU A 172 3.15 0.68 -11.76
CA LEU A 172 2.99 2.09 -12.14
C LEU A 172 2.68 2.26 -13.64
N PRO A 173 3.40 1.65 -14.60
CA PRO A 173 3.09 1.78 -16.02
C PRO A 173 1.67 1.34 -16.41
N PRO A 174 1.16 0.16 -16.00
CA PRO A 174 -0.25 -0.21 -16.24
C PRO A 174 -1.26 0.81 -15.72
N SER A 175 -1.01 1.39 -14.54
CA SER A 175 -1.86 2.44 -13.99
C SER A 175 -1.88 3.68 -14.88
N LEU A 176 -0.73 4.15 -15.33
CA LEU A 176 -0.64 5.29 -16.25
C LEU A 176 -1.33 4.99 -17.59
N ILE A 177 -1.16 3.78 -18.12
CA ILE A 177 -1.82 3.33 -19.36
C ILE A 177 -3.34 3.34 -19.19
N THR A 178 -3.87 2.79 -18.10
CA THR A 178 -5.32 2.75 -17.86
C THR A 178 -5.92 4.14 -17.73
N VAL A 179 -5.26 5.06 -17.00
CA VAL A 179 -5.70 6.46 -16.90
C VAL A 179 -5.59 7.15 -18.25
N GLY A 180 -4.45 7.04 -18.94
CA GLY A 180 -4.24 7.67 -20.26
C GLY A 180 -5.25 7.19 -21.30
N LEU A 181 -5.50 5.88 -21.40
CA LEU A 181 -6.50 5.33 -22.30
C LEU A 181 -7.91 5.81 -21.96
N SER A 182 -8.28 5.86 -20.66
CA SER A 182 -9.59 6.35 -20.24
C SER A 182 -9.79 7.81 -20.65
N LEU A 183 -8.79 8.67 -20.49
CA LEU A 183 -8.83 10.06 -20.89
C LEU A 183 -8.91 10.23 -22.42
N ILE A 184 -8.18 9.42 -23.19
CA ILE A 184 -8.25 9.42 -24.67
C ILE A 184 -9.64 9.01 -25.12
N ILE A 185 -10.23 7.97 -24.54
CA ILE A 185 -11.57 7.50 -24.87
C ILE A 185 -12.61 8.59 -24.57
N LEU A 186 -12.55 9.23 -23.39
CA LEU A 186 -13.44 10.32 -23.02
C LEU A 186 -13.35 11.48 -24.00
N ASN A 187 -12.13 11.89 -24.36
CA ASN A 187 -11.92 12.96 -25.35
C ASN A 187 -12.47 12.59 -26.73
N ARG A 188 -12.31 11.33 -27.17
CA ARG A 188 -12.89 10.83 -28.45
C ARG A 188 -14.40 10.83 -28.45
N LEU A 189 -15.03 10.63 -27.29
CA LEU A 189 -16.49 10.68 -27.12
C LEU A 189 -17.00 12.13 -26.98
N GLY A 190 -16.14 13.15 -27.08
CA GLY A 190 -16.51 14.56 -26.92
C GLY A 190 -16.85 14.94 -25.47
N VAL A 191 -16.37 14.17 -24.50
CA VAL A 191 -16.61 14.44 -23.07
C VAL A 191 -15.43 15.23 -22.51
N ASP A 192 -15.67 16.48 -22.14
CA ASP A 192 -14.67 17.32 -21.50
C ASP A 192 -14.36 16.83 -20.10
N VAL A 193 -13.05 16.63 -19.83
CA VAL A 193 -12.56 16.19 -18.51
C VAL A 193 -12.51 17.40 -17.57
N ASN A 194 -13.58 17.60 -16.84
CA ASN A 194 -13.68 18.61 -15.80
C ASN A 194 -13.54 17.99 -14.40
N ILE A 195 -13.41 18.85 -13.36
CA ILE A 195 -13.24 18.43 -11.97
C ILE A 195 -14.41 17.53 -11.52
N LEU A 196 -15.64 17.86 -11.88
CA LEU A 196 -16.82 17.08 -11.49
C LEU A 196 -16.83 15.66 -12.09
N LEU A 197 -16.47 15.53 -13.37
CA LEU A 197 -16.36 14.23 -14.03
C LEU A 197 -15.24 13.41 -13.37
N THR A 198 -14.09 14.04 -13.10
CA THR A 198 -12.99 13.41 -12.39
C THR A 198 -13.44 12.85 -11.03
N ILE A 199 -14.17 13.65 -10.24
CA ILE A 199 -14.68 13.21 -8.93
C ILE A 199 -15.64 12.01 -9.08
N LYS A 200 -16.50 11.99 -10.09
CA LYS A 200 -17.38 10.82 -10.36
C LYS A 200 -16.57 9.56 -10.66
N ILE A 201 -15.54 9.67 -11.51
CA ILE A 201 -14.66 8.53 -11.84
C ILE A 201 -13.88 8.08 -10.61
N VAL A 202 -13.37 9.03 -9.81
CA VAL A 202 -12.68 8.75 -8.54
C VAL A 202 -13.58 7.99 -7.59
N LEU A 203 -14.85 8.38 -7.41
CA LEU A 203 -15.81 7.68 -6.54
C LEU A 203 -16.03 6.24 -6.97
N ILE A 204 -16.18 5.98 -8.27
CA ILE A 204 -16.33 4.60 -8.79
C ILE A 204 -15.05 3.80 -8.48
N ASN A 205 -13.89 4.41 -8.70
CA ASN A 205 -12.61 3.77 -8.44
C ASN A 205 -12.37 3.52 -6.93
N LEU A 206 -12.84 4.43 -6.06
CA LEU A 206 -12.77 4.25 -4.60
C LEU A 206 -13.58 3.03 -4.13
N VAL A 207 -14.74 2.75 -4.73
CA VAL A 207 -15.51 1.53 -4.45
C VAL A 207 -14.68 0.28 -4.79
N ALA A 208 -14.08 0.25 -5.99
CA ALA A 208 -13.21 -0.85 -6.40
C ALA A 208 -11.99 -0.97 -5.47
N TRP A 209 -11.42 0.16 -5.03
CA TRP A 209 -10.30 0.20 -4.09
C TRP A 209 -10.67 -0.41 -2.74
N VAL A 210 -11.83 -0.07 -2.18
CA VAL A 210 -12.33 -0.67 -0.92
C VAL A 210 -12.50 -2.20 -1.06
N VAL A 211 -13.06 -2.67 -2.18
CA VAL A 211 -13.15 -4.11 -2.47
C VAL A 211 -11.77 -4.76 -2.53
N ALA A 212 -10.81 -4.12 -3.19
CA ALA A 212 -9.42 -4.60 -3.25
C ALA A 212 -8.77 -4.67 -1.86
N ILE A 213 -9.02 -3.70 -0.96
CA ILE A 213 -8.54 -3.74 0.44
C ILE A 213 -9.09 -4.97 1.17
N ILE A 214 -10.37 -5.28 1.00
CA ILE A 214 -10.99 -6.46 1.63
C ILE A 214 -10.31 -7.75 1.10
N TYR A 215 -10.01 -7.79 -0.19
CA TYR A 215 -9.30 -8.92 -0.79
C TYR A 215 -7.85 -9.04 -0.26
N VAL A 216 -7.11 -7.92 -0.20
CA VAL A 216 -5.75 -7.88 0.39
C VAL A 216 -5.77 -8.34 1.85
N LYS A 217 -6.73 -7.88 2.65
CA LYS A 217 -6.89 -8.31 4.05
C LYS A 217 -7.02 -9.84 4.16
N ARG A 218 -7.87 -10.45 3.31
CA ARG A 218 -8.05 -11.92 3.31
C ARG A 218 -6.76 -12.65 2.88
N ALA A 219 -6.10 -12.18 1.82
CA ALA A 219 -4.86 -12.75 1.33
C ALA A 219 -3.71 -12.62 2.35
N TYR A 220 -3.61 -11.46 3.02
CA TYR A 220 -2.64 -11.20 4.08
C TYR A 220 -2.80 -12.16 5.25
N LEU A 221 -4.01 -12.32 5.79
CA LEU A 221 -4.29 -13.20 6.92
C LEU A 221 -4.01 -14.68 6.58
N ARG A 222 -4.36 -15.14 5.36
CA ARG A 222 -4.03 -16.50 4.89
C ARG A 222 -2.52 -16.72 4.78
N THR A 223 -1.81 -15.72 4.24
CA THR A 223 -0.36 -15.80 4.08
C THR A 223 0.33 -15.77 5.43
N LEU A 224 -0.10 -14.92 6.35
CA LEU A 224 0.40 -14.84 7.71
C LEU A 224 0.24 -16.19 8.43
N HIS A 225 -0.97 -16.76 8.42
CA HIS A 225 -1.23 -18.07 9.01
C HIS A 225 -0.31 -19.16 8.42
N ARG A 226 -0.16 -19.20 7.09
CA ARG A 226 0.73 -20.18 6.41
C ARG A 226 2.20 -19.98 6.75
N SER A 227 2.64 -18.74 6.92
CA SER A 227 4.04 -18.41 7.24
C SER A 227 4.40 -18.76 8.68
N ILE A 228 3.47 -18.54 9.61
CA ILE A 228 3.62 -18.97 11.01
C ILE A 228 3.68 -20.51 11.09
N SER A 229 2.76 -21.21 10.42
CA SER A 229 2.73 -22.69 10.40
C SER A 229 3.99 -23.33 9.81
N LYS A 230 4.69 -22.62 8.91
CA LYS A 230 5.92 -23.10 8.28
C LYS A 230 7.21 -22.59 8.94
N GLY A 231 7.12 -21.80 10.01
CA GLY A 231 8.28 -21.21 10.69
C GLY A 231 9.13 -20.28 9.80
N ILE A 232 8.53 -19.64 8.79
CA ILE A 232 9.24 -18.88 7.76
C ILE A 232 9.40 -17.39 8.14
N PHE A 233 8.78 -16.97 9.21
CA PHE A 233 8.73 -15.59 9.63
C PHE A 233 10.10 -15.12 10.17
N ASN A 234 10.78 -14.19 9.49
CA ASN A 234 11.93 -13.49 10.06
C ASN A 234 11.41 -12.45 11.06
N SER A 235 11.66 -12.73 12.33
CA SER A 235 11.03 -12.04 13.47
C SER A 235 11.54 -10.62 13.76
N ASP A 236 12.41 -10.05 12.93
CA ASP A 236 13.11 -8.82 13.34
C ASP A 236 12.33 -7.52 13.10
N GLU A 237 11.21 -7.56 12.35
CA GLU A 237 10.45 -6.35 12.01
C GLU A 237 8.91 -6.59 11.91
N VAL A 238 8.31 -7.32 12.83
CA VAL A 238 6.87 -7.61 12.74
C VAL A 238 6.05 -6.65 13.58
N TYR A 239 5.28 -5.78 12.96
CA TYR A 239 4.23 -5.01 13.61
C TYR A 239 2.99 -5.89 13.80
N LEU A 240 2.88 -6.53 14.98
CA LEU A 240 1.76 -7.42 15.35
C LEU A 240 0.68 -6.67 16.13
N ASN A 241 0.23 -5.53 15.64
CA ASN A 241 -0.80 -4.75 16.33
C ASN A 241 -2.23 -4.97 15.79
N ASP A 242 -2.43 -5.92 14.88
CA ASP A 242 -3.77 -6.30 14.45
C ASP A 242 -4.30 -7.45 15.31
N GLN A 243 -5.45 -7.24 15.96
CA GLN A 243 -6.08 -8.21 16.86
C GLN A 243 -6.22 -9.61 16.24
N LYS A 244 -6.54 -9.68 14.93
CA LYS A 244 -6.64 -10.97 14.21
C LYS A 244 -5.30 -11.68 14.03
N SER A 245 -4.21 -10.94 13.87
CA SER A 245 -2.86 -11.52 13.84
C SER A 245 -2.47 -12.06 15.20
N ILE A 246 -2.83 -11.36 16.27
CA ILE A 246 -2.64 -11.81 17.65
C ILE A 246 -3.48 -13.08 17.92
N ASP A 247 -4.75 -13.10 17.53
CA ASP A 247 -5.64 -14.25 17.69
C ASP A 247 -5.08 -15.52 16.98
N ILE A 248 -4.50 -15.36 15.79
CA ILE A 248 -3.83 -16.47 15.09
C ILE A 248 -2.63 -16.99 15.88
N LEU A 249 -1.82 -16.11 16.46
CA LEU A 249 -0.68 -16.51 17.29
C LEU A 249 -1.13 -17.20 18.57
N LEU A 250 -2.13 -16.67 19.25
CA LEU A 250 -2.70 -17.27 20.47
C LEU A 250 -3.28 -18.67 20.18
N ASN A 251 -3.99 -18.83 19.08
CA ASN A 251 -4.51 -20.13 18.66
C ASN A 251 -3.37 -21.13 18.35
N LYS A 252 -2.26 -20.65 17.75
CA LYS A 252 -1.07 -21.50 17.49
C LYS A 252 -0.34 -21.90 18.78
N ILE A 253 -0.32 -21.04 19.79
CA ILE A 253 0.22 -21.39 21.11
C ILE A 253 -0.62 -22.46 21.78
N SER A 254 -1.94 -22.41 21.64
CA SER A 254 -2.85 -23.36 22.27
C SER A 254 -2.89 -24.73 21.55
N ASN A 255 -2.92 -24.72 20.20
CA ASN A 255 -3.23 -25.90 19.38
C ASN A 255 -2.16 -26.23 18.31
N GLY A 256 -1.02 -25.53 18.30
CA GLY A 256 0.02 -25.71 17.29
C GLY A 256 0.98 -26.86 17.59
N LYS A 257 1.77 -27.21 16.57
CA LYS A 257 2.92 -28.12 16.76
C LYS A 257 4.01 -27.38 17.53
N LYS A 258 4.91 -28.13 18.18
CA LYS A 258 6.02 -27.63 19.01
C LYS A 258 6.80 -26.46 18.36
N SER A 259 7.21 -26.60 17.11
CA SER A 259 7.90 -25.55 16.35
C SER A 259 7.04 -24.29 16.12
N GLU A 260 5.73 -24.45 15.98
CA GLU A 260 4.78 -23.34 15.81
C GLU A 260 4.57 -22.59 17.11
N ILE A 261 4.52 -23.30 18.25
CA ILE A 261 4.39 -22.73 19.60
C ILE A 261 5.60 -21.85 19.91
N ILE A 262 6.83 -22.40 19.76
CA ILE A 262 8.08 -21.66 20.01
C ILE A 262 8.13 -20.39 19.15
N TYR A 263 7.74 -20.52 17.90
CA TYR A 263 7.76 -19.40 16.96
C TYR A 263 6.71 -18.33 17.29
N ALA A 264 5.50 -18.73 17.68
CA ALA A 264 4.45 -17.82 18.08
C ALA A 264 4.79 -17.07 19.38
N LEU A 265 5.38 -17.76 20.37
CA LEU A 265 5.89 -17.14 21.60
C LEU A 265 6.98 -16.11 21.32
N LYS A 266 7.95 -16.44 20.44
CA LYS A 266 9.01 -15.50 20.02
C LYS A 266 8.45 -14.25 19.36
N LEU A 267 7.42 -14.37 18.52
CA LEU A 267 6.78 -13.24 17.86
C LEU A 267 6.01 -12.36 18.84
N LEU A 268 5.22 -12.94 19.75
CA LEU A 268 4.49 -12.21 20.77
C LEU A 268 5.43 -11.53 21.78
N GLY A 269 6.55 -12.16 22.12
CA GLY A 269 7.58 -11.58 22.97
C GLY A 269 8.20 -10.32 22.36
N LYS A 270 8.48 -10.35 21.04
CA LYS A 270 9.00 -9.17 20.31
C LYS A 270 7.96 -8.06 20.14
N ALA A 271 6.68 -8.41 20.07
CA ALA A 271 5.57 -7.45 19.99
C ALA A 271 5.20 -6.83 21.34
N ASN A 272 5.89 -7.17 22.44
CA ASN A 272 5.58 -6.71 23.81
C ASN A 272 4.10 -6.90 24.18
N HIS A 273 3.50 -8.04 23.76
CA HIS A 273 2.09 -8.30 24.08
C HIS A 273 1.90 -8.45 25.61
N PRO A 274 0.90 -7.80 26.23
CA PRO A 274 0.72 -7.80 27.68
C PRO A 274 0.58 -9.19 28.28
N ASP A 275 -0.03 -10.14 27.57
CA ASP A 275 -0.27 -11.49 28.04
C ASP A 275 0.91 -12.45 27.81
N ILE A 276 2.04 -11.99 27.25
CA ILE A 276 3.17 -12.86 26.93
C ILE A 276 3.71 -13.59 28.16
N VAL A 277 3.76 -12.92 29.29
CA VAL A 277 4.27 -13.49 30.55
C VAL A 277 3.37 -14.65 31.04
N SER A 278 2.05 -14.45 31.01
CA SER A 278 1.09 -15.48 31.38
C SER A 278 1.12 -16.69 30.45
N LEU A 279 1.27 -16.46 29.15
CA LEU A 279 1.40 -17.51 28.12
C LEU A 279 2.69 -18.31 28.27
N LEU A 280 3.80 -17.65 28.58
CA LEU A 280 5.07 -18.31 28.88
C LEU A 280 4.95 -19.20 30.13
N TYR A 281 4.32 -18.72 31.20
CA TYR A 281 4.07 -19.55 32.40
C TYR A 281 3.21 -20.76 32.09
N GLN A 282 2.13 -20.63 31.31
CA GLN A 282 1.30 -21.77 30.89
C GLN A 282 2.09 -22.83 30.12
N GLN A 283 3.00 -22.41 29.24
CA GLN A 283 3.82 -23.36 28.46
C GLN A 283 4.96 -23.97 29.28
N LEU A 284 5.47 -23.28 30.30
CA LEU A 284 6.46 -23.84 31.24
C LEU A 284 5.91 -25.02 32.08
N TYR A 285 4.59 -25.05 32.33
CA TYR A 285 3.94 -26.18 33.02
C TYR A 285 3.64 -27.37 32.13
N LYS A 286 3.71 -27.22 30.78
CA LYS A 286 3.66 -28.37 29.87
C LYS A 286 5.01 -29.12 29.90
N GLU A 287 4.99 -30.45 29.94
CA GLU A 287 6.18 -31.31 30.15
C GLU A 287 7.24 -31.30 29.03
N ASP A 288 7.19 -30.38 28.08
CA ASP A 288 8.03 -30.37 26.89
C ASP A 288 9.32 -29.58 27.10
N LYS A 289 10.44 -30.28 27.26
CA LYS A 289 11.78 -29.69 27.59
C LYS A 289 12.27 -28.64 26.58
N GLU A 290 11.95 -28.78 25.30
CA GLU A 290 12.45 -27.81 24.28
C GLU A 290 11.67 -26.49 24.30
N VAL A 291 10.41 -26.52 24.73
CA VAL A 291 9.62 -25.28 24.91
C VAL A 291 10.09 -24.51 26.16
N LYS A 292 10.65 -25.22 27.15
CA LYS A 292 11.19 -24.61 28.38
C LYS A 292 12.51 -23.87 28.21
N MET A 293 13.25 -24.13 27.11
CA MET A 293 14.54 -23.47 26.84
C MET A 293 14.43 -22.13 26.10
N TYR A 294 13.25 -21.73 25.68
CA TYR A 294 12.97 -20.46 25.01
C TYR A 294 12.15 -19.53 25.90
#